data_c6950c62dd3ccf803dec376545d35b5c
#
_entry.id   c6950c62dd3ccf803dec376545d35b5c
#
_cell.length_a   1.000
_cell.length_b   1.000
_cell.length_c   1.000
_cell.angle_alpha   90.00
_cell.angle_beta   90.00
_cell.angle_gamma   90.00
#
_symmetry.space_group_name_H-M   'P 1'
#
loop_
_entity.id
_entity.type
_entity.pdbx_description
1 polymer ?
#
loop_
_entity_poly.entity_id
_entity_poly.type
_entity_poly.pdbx_seq_one_letter_code
_entity_poly.pdbx_strand_id
1 'polypeptide(L)'
;MLSRPSNLGGPVPKFNDYHIWKAFQCLDESNPVGRKKLSQLLGIGEGSTRTILSMMQDQNMITIGKSGILLTDAGAEFKKSVQMDVADISISDLTIGDKDCAVRVPKMARNVKYGCEERDAAIKSGATGATTLVYTNGK
;
A
#
# COMPACT_ATOMS: atom_id res chain seq x y z
N MET A 1 10.14 -3.54 5.78
CA MET A 1 9.01 -4.43 5.44
C MET A 1 8.28 -4.76 6.73
N LEU A 2 6.99 -4.47 6.84
CA LEU A 2 6.21 -4.80 8.03
C LEU A 2 6.04 -6.32 8.08
N SER A 3 6.78 -6.97 8.98
CA SER A 3 6.71 -8.42 9.11
C SER A 3 5.35 -8.84 9.64
N ARG A 4 4.65 -9.70 8.91
CA ARG A 4 3.43 -10.34 9.40
C ARG A 4 3.78 -11.21 10.60
N PRO A 5 3.07 -11.10 11.73
CA PRO A 5 3.28 -12.05 12.83
C PRO A 5 2.94 -13.47 12.35
N SER A 6 3.90 -14.37 12.45
CA SER A 6 3.83 -15.75 11.96
C SER A 6 2.87 -16.67 12.75
N ASN A 7 2.20 -16.18 13.78
CA ASN A 7 1.39 -16.98 14.72
C ASN A 7 0.04 -16.34 15.07
N LEU A 8 -0.77 -16.00 14.06
CA LEU A 8 -2.19 -15.76 14.30
C LEU A 8 -2.95 -17.06 14.01
N GLY A 9 -3.22 -17.83 15.05
CA GLY A 9 -4.23 -18.88 15.02
C GLY A 9 -5.60 -18.23 14.82
N GLY A 10 -6.07 -18.20 13.57
CA GLY A 10 -7.33 -17.57 13.19
C GLY A 10 -7.54 -17.66 11.67
N PRO A 11 -8.72 -17.27 11.16
CA PRO A 11 -8.98 -17.24 9.73
C PRO A 11 -7.99 -16.31 9.01
N VAL A 12 -7.61 -16.68 7.79
CA VAL A 12 -6.68 -15.90 6.95
C VAL A 12 -7.12 -14.44 6.89
N PRO A 13 -6.24 -13.47 7.21
CA PRO A 13 -6.59 -12.07 7.18
C PRO A 13 -7.11 -11.65 5.80
N LYS A 14 -8.27 -10.98 5.76
CA LYS A 14 -8.86 -10.45 4.51
C LYS A 14 -8.21 -9.13 4.08
N PHE A 15 -6.89 -9.02 4.21
CA PHE A 15 -6.10 -7.86 3.75
C PHE A 15 -4.72 -8.30 3.28
N ASN A 16 -4.09 -7.48 2.47
CA ASN A 16 -2.73 -7.68 1.94
C ASN A 16 -1.87 -6.41 2.15
N ASP A 17 -0.65 -6.42 1.64
CA ASP A 17 0.30 -5.32 1.80
C ASP A 17 -0.18 -4.00 1.20
N TYR A 18 -1.03 -4.04 0.16
CA TYR A 18 -1.69 -2.85 -0.39
C TYR A 18 -2.58 -2.15 0.64
N HIS A 19 -3.34 -2.89 1.44
CA HIS A 19 -4.19 -2.31 2.47
C HIS A 19 -3.36 -1.67 3.60
N ILE A 20 -2.20 -2.25 3.92
CA ILE A 20 -1.26 -1.67 4.89
C ILE A 20 -0.68 -0.36 4.33
N TRP A 21 -0.19 -0.38 3.10
CA TRP A 21 0.29 0.83 2.41
C TRP A 21 -0.80 1.90 2.35
N LYS A 22 -2.01 1.54 1.95
CA LYS A 22 -3.16 2.46 1.86
C LYS A 22 -3.52 3.05 3.22
N ALA A 23 -3.39 2.29 4.32
CA ALA A 23 -3.61 2.81 5.66
C ALA A 23 -2.65 3.96 5.98
N PHE A 24 -1.35 3.84 5.64
CA PHE A 24 -0.41 4.95 5.78
C PHE A 24 -0.81 6.16 4.94
N GLN A 25 -1.32 5.96 3.72
CA GLN A 25 -1.75 7.07 2.86
C GLN A 25 -2.98 7.81 3.43
N CYS A 26 -3.87 7.09 4.11
CA CYS A 26 -5.09 7.64 4.72
C CYS A 26 -4.86 8.33 6.07
N LEU A 27 -3.71 8.16 6.69
CA LEU A 27 -3.37 8.72 8.00
C LEU A 27 -2.43 9.93 7.86
N ASP A 28 -2.49 10.81 8.84
CA ASP A 28 -1.75 12.06 8.92
C ASP A 28 -1.20 12.29 10.34
N GLU A 29 -0.22 13.20 10.48
CA GLU A 29 0.38 13.59 11.76
C GLU A 29 -0.51 14.56 12.55
N SER A 30 -1.39 15.29 11.87
CA SER A 30 -2.17 16.40 12.45
C SER A 30 -3.68 16.17 12.43
N ASN A 31 -4.18 15.37 11.49
CA ASN A 31 -5.61 15.14 11.29
C ASN A 31 -5.99 13.72 11.73
N PRO A 32 -6.59 13.55 12.93
CA PRO A 32 -6.92 12.23 13.42
C PRO A 32 -8.04 11.57 12.63
N VAL A 33 -7.86 10.29 12.31
CA VAL A 33 -8.84 9.49 11.57
C VAL A 33 -9.46 8.43 12.48
N GLY A 34 -10.79 8.39 12.52
CA GLY A 34 -11.51 7.36 13.29
C GLY A 34 -11.41 5.99 12.61
N ARG A 35 -11.36 4.91 13.42
CA ARG A 35 -11.24 3.52 12.92
C ARG A 35 -12.33 3.14 11.92
N LYS A 36 -13.58 3.51 12.16
CA LYS A 36 -14.70 3.23 11.25
C LYS A 36 -14.51 3.91 9.90
N LYS A 37 -14.09 5.18 9.91
CA LYS A 37 -13.77 5.92 8.67
C LYS A 37 -12.60 5.27 7.94
N LEU A 38 -11.56 4.86 8.66
CA LEU A 38 -10.42 4.18 8.06
C LEU A 38 -10.82 2.85 7.40
N SER A 39 -11.65 2.02 8.05
CA SER A 39 -12.13 0.77 7.47
C SER A 39 -12.91 0.98 6.16
N GLN A 40 -13.71 2.03 6.09
CA GLN A 40 -14.43 2.42 4.86
C GLN A 40 -13.46 2.85 3.76
N LEU A 41 -12.45 3.67 4.08
CA LEU A 41 -11.42 4.11 3.12
C LEU A 41 -10.59 2.94 2.60
N LEU A 42 -10.29 1.95 3.45
CA LEU A 42 -9.55 0.76 3.06
C LEU A 42 -10.40 -0.24 2.27
N GLY A 43 -11.73 -0.18 2.38
CA GLY A 43 -12.65 -1.15 1.76
C GLY A 43 -12.61 -2.53 2.42
N ILE A 44 -12.24 -2.62 3.71
CA ILE A 44 -12.15 -3.87 4.48
C ILE A 44 -12.92 -3.77 5.78
N GLY A 45 -13.25 -4.92 6.37
CA GLY A 45 -13.98 -4.97 7.64
C GLY A 45 -13.18 -4.39 8.82
N GLU A 46 -13.89 -3.91 9.86
CA GLU A 46 -13.28 -3.33 11.05
C GLU A 46 -12.34 -4.27 11.79
N GLY A 47 -12.58 -5.59 11.74
CA GLY A 47 -11.68 -6.61 12.32
C GLY A 47 -10.31 -6.61 11.65
N SER A 48 -10.27 -6.62 10.30
CA SER A 48 -9.03 -6.53 9.53
C SER A 48 -8.32 -5.20 9.73
N THR A 49 -9.09 -4.10 9.78
CA THR A 49 -8.54 -2.76 10.09
C THR A 49 -7.90 -2.74 11.47
N ARG A 50 -8.51 -3.35 12.48
CA ARG A 50 -7.93 -3.46 13.84
C ARG A 50 -6.61 -4.20 13.82
N THR A 51 -6.49 -5.29 13.05
CA THR A 51 -5.24 -6.04 12.92
C THR A 51 -4.14 -5.19 12.29
N ILE A 52 -4.45 -4.46 11.21
CA ILE A 52 -3.49 -3.52 10.58
C ILE A 52 -3.04 -2.46 11.59
N LEU A 53 -3.98 -1.85 12.33
CA LEU A 53 -3.66 -0.83 13.33
C LEU A 53 -2.79 -1.38 14.46
N SER A 54 -3.07 -2.61 14.94
CA SER A 54 -2.22 -3.27 15.94
C SER A 54 -0.79 -3.43 15.42
N MET A 55 -0.62 -3.94 14.19
CA MET A 55 0.70 -4.08 13.57
C MET A 55 1.46 -2.75 13.44
N MET A 56 0.76 -1.68 13.06
CA MET A 56 1.34 -0.35 12.94
C MET A 56 1.71 0.23 14.31
N GLN A 57 0.88 0.00 15.33
CA GLN A 57 1.11 0.46 16.70
C GLN A 57 2.26 -0.28 17.36
N ASP A 58 2.37 -1.60 17.19
CA ASP A 58 3.46 -2.44 17.72
C ASP A 58 4.83 -2.00 17.19
N GLN A 59 4.84 -1.36 16.01
CA GLN A 59 6.05 -0.79 15.41
C GLN A 59 6.21 0.72 15.65
N ASN A 60 5.42 1.29 16.55
CA ASN A 60 5.42 2.73 16.88
C ASN A 60 5.19 3.66 15.67
N MET A 61 4.47 3.20 14.64
CA MET A 61 4.17 4.00 13.44
C MET A 61 2.94 4.90 13.63
N ILE A 62 2.07 4.56 14.58
CA ILE A 62 0.84 5.30 14.87
C ILE A 62 0.63 5.46 16.39
N THR A 63 -0.17 6.47 16.73
CA THR A 63 -0.78 6.63 18.05
C THR A 63 -2.31 6.56 17.92
N ILE A 64 -2.95 5.94 18.89
CA ILE A 64 -4.44 5.84 18.97
C ILE A 64 -4.90 6.57 20.22
N GLY A 65 -5.59 7.67 20.02
CA GLY A 65 -6.14 8.51 21.10
C GLY A 65 -7.67 8.64 21.04
N LYS A 66 -8.23 9.42 21.95
CA LYS A 66 -9.68 9.70 21.98
C LYS A 66 -10.18 10.40 20.72
N SER A 67 -9.36 11.24 20.10
CA SER A 67 -9.66 11.96 18.85
C SER A 67 -9.56 11.09 17.60
N GLY A 68 -8.86 9.97 17.66
CA GLY A 68 -8.62 9.06 16.54
C GLY A 68 -7.17 8.59 16.44
N ILE A 69 -6.79 8.21 15.24
CA ILE A 69 -5.50 7.62 14.90
C ILE A 69 -4.66 8.68 14.17
N LEU A 70 -3.42 8.84 14.62
CA LEU A 70 -2.42 9.74 14.01
C LEU A 70 -1.16 8.96 13.68
N LEU A 71 -0.42 9.41 12.66
CA LEU A 71 0.95 8.95 12.42
C LEU A 71 1.88 9.53 13.50
N THR A 72 2.89 8.76 13.88
CA THR A 72 4.07 9.26 14.58
C THR A 72 5.05 9.83 13.57
N ASP A 73 6.12 10.50 14.05
CA ASP A 73 7.22 10.94 13.18
C ASP A 73 7.82 9.77 12.38
N ALA A 74 8.00 8.61 13.03
CA ALA A 74 8.46 7.39 12.37
C ALA A 74 7.47 6.88 11.31
N GLY A 75 6.17 6.94 11.58
CA GLY A 75 5.13 6.60 10.63
C GLY A 75 5.09 7.54 9.43
N ALA A 76 5.29 8.83 9.64
CA ALA A 76 5.35 9.84 8.58
C ALA A 76 6.61 9.67 7.69
N GLU A 77 7.76 9.38 8.29
CA GLU A 77 8.97 9.06 7.54
C GLU A 77 8.81 7.78 6.71
N PHE A 78 8.22 6.73 7.30
CA PHE A 78 7.93 5.50 6.58
C PHE A 78 6.97 5.77 5.40
N LYS A 79 5.89 6.54 5.61
CA LYS A 79 4.96 6.94 4.55
C LYS A 79 5.69 7.61 3.39
N LYS A 80 6.63 8.52 3.66
CA LYS A 80 7.45 9.18 2.63
C LYS A 80 8.37 8.20 1.89
N SER A 81 8.90 7.18 2.58
CA SER A 81 9.80 6.19 2.00
C SER A 81 9.09 5.21 1.05
N VAL A 82 7.81 4.96 1.26
CA VAL A 82 6.96 4.05 0.44
C VAL A 82 5.99 4.82 -0.45
N GLN A 83 6.36 6.00 -0.87
CA GLN A 83 5.53 6.84 -1.73
C GLN A 83 5.32 6.18 -3.09
N MET A 84 4.06 6.03 -3.48
CA MET A 84 3.62 5.59 -4.79
C MET A 84 2.46 6.46 -5.25
N ASP A 85 2.42 6.76 -6.55
CA ASP A 85 1.25 7.37 -7.18
C ASP A 85 0.54 6.30 -7.99
N VAL A 86 -0.77 6.23 -7.83
CA VAL A 86 -1.63 5.28 -8.56
C VAL A 86 -2.65 6.07 -9.35
N ALA A 87 -2.79 5.75 -10.63
CA ALA A 87 -3.75 6.38 -11.52
C ALA A 87 -4.43 5.33 -12.40
N ASP A 88 -5.74 5.45 -12.57
CA ASP A 88 -6.45 4.74 -13.61
C ASP A 88 -6.08 5.37 -14.96
N ILE A 89 -5.70 4.53 -15.91
CA ILE A 89 -5.30 4.93 -17.25
C ILE A 89 -6.03 4.07 -18.29
N SER A 90 -6.01 4.49 -19.54
CA SER A 90 -6.48 3.69 -20.66
C SER A 90 -5.43 3.78 -21.76
N ILE A 91 -4.64 2.73 -21.93
CA ILE A 91 -3.56 2.64 -22.93
C ILE A 91 -3.70 1.32 -23.68
N SER A 92 -4.40 1.35 -24.82
CA SER A 92 -4.69 0.15 -25.62
C SER A 92 -3.47 -0.52 -26.24
N ASP A 93 -2.38 0.23 -26.48
CA ASP A 93 -1.23 -0.26 -27.22
C ASP A 93 -0.17 -0.96 -26.34
N LEU A 94 -0.23 -0.79 -25.03
CA LEU A 94 0.74 -1.35 -24.08
C LEU A 94 0.14 -2.39 -23.13
N THR A 95 -1.17 -2.57 -23.16
CA THR A 95 -1.91 -3.40 -22.21
C THR A 95 -2.88 -4.32 -22.91
N ILE A 96 -3.22 -5.44 -22.27
CA ILE A 96 -4.13 -6.47 -22.79
C ILE A 96 -5.39 -6.63 -21.95
N GLY A 97 -5.51 -5.86 -20.87
CA GLY A 97 -6.65 -5.90 -19.93
C GLY A 97 -7.75 -4.91 -20.30
N ASP A 98 -8.97 -5.15 -19.82
CA ASP A 98 -10.09 -4.23 -19.99
C ASP A 98 -9.98 -2.97 -19.12
N LYS A 99 -9.13 -3.02 -18.11
CA LYS A 99 -8.86 -1.91 -17.17
C LYS A 99 -7.38 -1.83 -16.88
N ASP A 100 -6.84 -0.65 -16.96
CA ASP A 100 -5.45 -0.36 -16.74
C ASP A 100 -5.23 0.53 -15.53
N CYS A 101 -4.15 0.29 -14.82
CA CYS A 101 -3.70 1.07 -13.69
C CYS A 101 -2.21 1.35 -13.83
N ALA A 102 -1.81 2.60 -13.77
CA ALA A 102 -0.42 2.99 -13.70
C ALA A 102 0.02 3.20 -12.26
N VAL A 103 1.16 2.64 -11.91
CA VAL A 103 1.78 2.84 -10.60
C VAL A 103 3.16 3.45 -10.80
N ARG A 104 3.36 4.67 -10.30
CA ARG A 104 4.66 5.32 -10.29
C ARG A 104 5.33 5.13 -8.93
N VAL A 105 6.51 4.55 -8.93
CA VAL A 105 7.32 4.35 -7.73
C VAL A 105 8.59 5.20 -7.85
N PRO A 106 8.67 6.36 -7.15
CA PRO A 106 9.82 7.24 -7.25
C PRO A 106 11.10 6.58 -6.73
N LYS A 107 12.23 6.91 -7.37
CA LYS A 107 13.59 6.50 -6.96
C LYS A 107 13.86 4.99 -7.02
N MET A 108 12.99 4.20 -7.63
CA MET A 108 13.12 2.73 -7.73
C MET A 108 13.69 2.24 -9.06
N ALA A 109 14.00 3.12 -10.01
CA ALA A 109 14.53 2.76 -11.32
C ALA A 109 15.76 1.83 -11.28
N ARG A 110 16.63 2.02 -10.28
CA ARG A 110 17.84 1.20 -10.10
C ARG A 110 17.56 -0.24 -9.66
N ASN A 111 16.37 -0.51 -9.14
CA ASN A 111 15.96 -1.83 -8.66
C ASN A 111 15.35 -2.67 -9.76
N VAL A 112 14.90 -2.04 -10.86
CA VAL A 112 14.34 -2.72 -12.01
C VAL A 112 15.49 -3.27 -12.86
N LYS A 113 15.46 -4.58 -13.12
CA LYS A 113 16.43 -5.28 -13.98
C LYS A 113 15.84 -5.48 -15.37
N TYR A 114 14.91 -6.41 -15.49
CA TYR A 114 14.29 -6.80 -16.75
C TYR A 114 12.78 -6.55 -16.79
N GLY A 115 12.17 -6.11 -15.70
CA GLY A 115 10.72 -5.93 -15.55
C GLY A 115 9.92 -7.23 -15.43
N CYS A 116 10.59 -8.38 -15.48
CA CYS A 116 9.93 -9.68 -15.36
C CYS A 116 9.46 -9.95 -13.93
N GLU A 117 10.23 -9.53 -12.95
CA GLU A 117 9.91 -9.70 -11.52
C GLU A 117 8.64 -8.92 -11.16
N GLU A 118 8.52 -7.69 -11.65
CA GLU A 118 7.36 -6.83 -11.45
C GLU A 118 6.12 -7.41 -12.14
N ARG A 119 6.28 -7.87 -13.39
CA ARG A 119 5.21 -8.53 -14.15
C ARG A 119 4.72 -9.78 -13.41
N ASP A 120 5.63 -10.64 -12.98
CA ASP A 120 5.30 -11.90 -12.33
C ASP A 120 4.62 -11.66 -10.97
N ALA A 121 5.03 -10.61 -10.24
CA ALA A 121 4.38 -10.19 -9.00
C ALA A 121 2.94 -9.68 -9.27
N ALA A 122 2.74 -8.90 -10.33
CA ALA A 122 1.42 -8.42 -10.72
C ALA A 122 0.49 -9.58 -11.10
N ILE A 123 0.96 -10.53 -11.91
CA ILE A 123 0.20 -11.72 -12.32
C ILE A 123 -0.17 -12.58 -11.10
N LYS A 124 0.76 -12.81 -10.17
CA LYS A 124 0.47 -13.51 -8.92
C LYS A 124 -0.57 -12.80 -8.05
N SER A 125 -0.70 -11.49 -8.21
CA SER A 125 -1.71 -10.68 -7.52
C SER A 125 -3.05 -10.59 -8.25
N GLY A 126 -3.17 -11.25 -9.42
CA GLY A 126 -4.42 -11.35 -10.18
C GLY A 126 -4.51 -10.41 -11.39
N ALA A 127 -3.43 -9.71 -11.76
CA ALA A 127 -3.39 -8.93 -12.99
C ALA A 127 -3.29 -9.84 -14.22
N THR A 128 -3.85 -9.40 -15.35
CA THR A 128 -3.74 -10.09 -16.64
C THR A 128 -2.34 -9.97 -17.23
N GLY A 129 -1.62 -8.88 -16.90
CA GLY A 129 -0.25 -8.62 -17.31
C GLY A 129 0.28 -7.36 -16.63
N ALA A 130 1.53 -7.03 -16.88
CA ALA A 130 2.13 -5.76 -16.49
C ALA A 130 3.27 -5.40 -17.43
N THR A 131 3.39 -4.10 -17.70
CA THR A 131 4.52 -3.51 -18.43
C THR A 131 5.29 -2.60 -17.48
N THR A 132 6.58 -2.84 -17.34
CA THR A 132 7.45 -2.03 -16.50
C THR A 132 8.20 -1.03 -17.35
N LEU A 133 8.06 0.24 -17.01
CA LEU A 133 8.77 1.34 -17.66
C LEU A 133 9.73 1.99 -16.67
N VAL A 134 10.93 2.29 -17.11
CA VAL A 134 11.92 3.02 -16.32
C VAL A 134 12.11 4.41 -16.94
N TYR A 135 11.87 5.43 -16.12
CA TYR A 135 12.05 6.82 -16.52
C TYR A 135 13.23 7.44 -15.78
N THR A 136 14.24 7.85 -16.49
CA THR A 136 15.44 8.48 -15.94
C THR A 136 15.89 9.65 -16.81
N ASN A 137 16.36 10.72 -16.18
CA ASN A 137 16.96 11.88 -16.88
C ASN A 137 16.07 12.48 -18.00
N GLY A 138 14.75 12.51 -17.79
CA GLY A 138 13.82 13.08 -18.77
C GLY A 138 13.51 12.17 -19.97
N LYS A 139 13.87 10.89 -19.89
CA LYS A 139 13.63 9.88 -20.94
C LYS A 139 13.12 8.58 -20.32
#